data_72995454bcbed81fa2974f24c2d657b7
#
_entry.id   72995454bcbed81fa2974f24c2d657b7
#
_cell.length_a   1.000
_cell.length_b   1.000
_cell.length_c   1.000
_cell.angle_alpha   90.00
_cell.angle_beta   90.00
_cell.angle_gamma   90.00
#
_symmetry.space_group_name_H-M   'P 1'
#
loop_
_entity.id
_entity.type
_entity.pdbx_description
1 polymer ?
#
loop_
_entity_poly.entity_id
_entity_poly.type
_entity_poly.pdbx_seq_one_letter_code
_entity_poly.pdbx_strand_id
1 'polypeptide(L)'
;MENTERTYHFKKTLEKKERFVGGHRLCAGCGAGIAVRGVLRALREEDRAVVGNATGCLEVSSFLYPYTAYEDSYIHTAFESAGASLSGVEAAYNALKRKGKVQGEVKFITFGGDGGTYDIGFQSLSGAMERGHDLTYVCYDNEAYMNTGIQRSSSTPRFAKATTSPVGSAIPGKLQNKKNLTEIIAAHHVPYVAQTTFLGNFRDLYTKAQKAIYTPGPSFLNIMAPCPRGWEY
;
A
#
# COMPACT_ATOMS: atom_id res chain seq x y z
N MET A 1 -26.13 -14.42 -4.81
CA MET A 1 -24.83 -13.68 -4.89
C MET A 1 -24.07 -14.26 -6.05
N GLU A 2 -24.09 -13.58 -7.20
CA GLU A 2 -23.36 -14.06 -8.39
C GLU A 2 -21.87 -13.97 -8.16
N ASN A 3 -21.28 -15.13 -8.05
CA ASN A 3 -19.84 -15.33 -7.97
C ASN A 3 -19.25 -15.14 -9.38
N THR A 4 -19.22 -13.90 -9.88
CA THR A 4 -18.46 -13.59 -11.07
C THR A 4 -16.99 -13.59 -10.70
N GLU A 5 -16.34 -14.74 -10.77
CA GLU A 5 -14.88 -14.82 -10.85
C GLU A 5 -14.42 -13.88 -11.98
N ARG A 6 -14.00 -12.68 -11.58
CA ARG A 6 -13.49 -11.69 -12.53
C ARG A 6 -12.11 -12.13 -12.95
N THR A 7 -12.09 -12.93 -14.00
CA THR A 7 -10.85 -13.42 -14.60
C THR A 7 -10.01 -12.23 -15.06
N TYR A 8 -8.77 -12.13 -14.59
CA TYR A 8 -7.80 -11.18 -15.12
C TYR A 8 -7.72 -11.29 -16.63
N HIS A 9 -7.88 -10.17 -17.30
CA HIS A 9 -7.76 -10.10 -18.76
C HIS A 9 -6.79 -8.99 -19.12
N PHE A 10 -5.59 -9.37 -19.57
CA PHE A 10 -4.47 -8.44 -19.79
C PHE A 10 -4.86 -7.22 -20.65
N LYS A 11 -5.44 -7.44 -21.83
CA LYS A 11 -5.86 -6.34 -22.72
C LYS A 11 -6.84 -5.40 -22.03
N LYS A 12 -7.93 -5.92 -21.46
CA LYS A 12 -8.94 -5.12 -20.76
C LYS A 12 -8.35 -4.35 -19.59
N THR A 13 -7.34 -4.90 -18.91
CA THR A 13 -6.65 -4.19 -17.82
C THR A 13 -5.80 -3.04 -18.32
N LEU A 14 -5.17 -3.18 -19.50
CA LEU A 14 -4.38 -2.12 -20.13
C LEU A 14 -5.27 -0.99 -20.71
N GLU A 15 -6.46 -1.31 -21.14
CA GLU A 15 -7.43 -0.34 -21.69
C GLU A 15 -8.11 0.52 -20.62
N LYS A 16 -8.06 0.12 -19.33
CA LYS A 16 -8.64 0.89 -18.24
C LYS A 16 -7.99 2.28 -18.10
N LYS A 17 -8.81 3.27 -17.75
CA LYS A 17 -8.34 4.61 -17.40
C LYS A 17 -7.27 4.53 -16.31
N GLU A 18 -6.18 5.25 -16.51
CA GLU A 18 -5.13 5.37 -15.50
C GLU A 18 -5.61 6.22 -14.33
N ARG A 19 -5.42 5.75 -13.10
CA ARG A 19 -5.80 6.45 -11.87
C ARG A 19 -4.61 7.01 -11.11
N PHE A 20 -3.40 6.61 -11.50
CA PHE A 20 -2.15 7.19 -11.04
C PHE A 20 -1.41 7.73 -12.28
N VAL A 21 -1.62 8.99 -12.56
CA VAL A 21 -1.23 9.64 -13.80
C VAL A 21 0.18 10.22 -13.76
N GLY A 22 0.67 10.71 -14.90
CA GLY A 22 1.94 11.40 -15.00
C GLY A 22 2.00 12.67 -14.13
N GLY A 23 3.22 13.18 -13.93
CA GLY A 23 3.48 14.33 -13.06
C GLY A 23 4.03 13.99 -11.68
N HIS A 24 4.06 12.70 -11.32
CA HIS A 24 4.78 12.25 -10.14
C HIS A 24 6.31 12.32 -10.33
N ARG A 25 7.04 12.38 -9.22
CA ARG A 25 8.51 12.49 -9.19
C ARG A 25 9.20 11.21 -8.70
N LEU A 26 8.57 10.05 -8.89
CA LEU A 26 9.18 8.77 -8.56
C LEU A 26 10.41 8.51 -9.44
N CYS A 27 11.40 7.83 -8.87
CA CYS A 27 12.59 7.42 -9.59
C CYS A 27 12.24 6.53 -10.80
N ALA A 28 13.07 6.54 -11.82
CA ALA A 28 12.94 5.59 -12.93
C ALA A 28 13.06 4.14 -12.39
N GLY A 29 12.15 3.27 -12.81
CA GLY A 29 12.08 1.88 -12.34
C GLY A 29 11.57 1.70 -10.91
N CYS A 30 11.01 2.73 -10.27
CA CYS A 30 10.53 2.65 -8.90
C CYS A 30 9.42 1.59 -8.73
N GLY A 31 9.67 0.58 -7.91
CA GLY A 31 8.71 -0.48 -7.62
C GLY A 31 7.41 0.00 -6.98
N ALA A 32 7.46 1.05 -6.15
CA ALA A 32 6.26 1.63 -5.55
C ALA A 32 5.30 2.20 -6.60
N GLY A 33 5.81 2.87 -7.63
CA GLY A 33 5.00 3.39 -8.73
C GLY A 33 4.31 2.28 -9.52
N ILE A 34 5.00 1.18 -9.76
CA ILE A 34 4.42 0.00 -10.46
C ILE A 34 3.35 -0.66 -9.57
N ALA A 35 3.63 -0.81 -8.28
CA ALA A 35 2.70 -1.42 -7.32
C ALA A 35 1.41 -0.61 -7.20
N VAL A 36 1.48 0.72 -6.99
CA VAL A 36 0.28 1.56 -6.85
C VAL A 36 -0.59 1.55 -8.11
N ARG A 37 0.04 1.63 -9.28
CA ARG A 37 -0.70 1.53 -10.57
C ARG A 37 -1.38 0.17 -10.71
N GLY A 38 -0.70 -0.91 -10.36
CA GLY A 38 -1.26 -2.27 -10.38
C GLY A 38 -2.47 -2.42 -9.48
N VAL A 39 -2.41 -1.86 -8.25
CA VAL A 39 -3.52 -1.88 -7.30
C VAL A 39 -4.70 -1.03 -7.79
N LEU A 40 -4.46 0.21 -8.21
CA LEU A 40 -5.54 1.10 -8.65
C LEU A 40 -6.21 0.63 -9.95
N ARG A 41 -5.48 -0.05 -10.83
CA ARG A 41 -6.06 -0.71 -12.01
C ARG A 41 -6.98 -1.89 -11.66
N ALA A 42 -6.90 -2.44 -10.46
CA ALA A 42 -7.82 -3.48 -10.00
C ALA A 42 -9.22 -2.95 -9.68
N LEU A 43 -9.39 -1.64 -9.44
CA LEU A 43 -10.69 -0.98 -9.33
C LEU A 43 -11.49 -1.12 -10.63
N ARG A 44 -12.82 -1.13 -10.52
CA ARG A 44 -13.72 -0.98 -11.66
C ARG A 44 -13.68 0.47 -12.13
N GLU A 45 -14.06 0.73 -13.37
CA GLU A 45 -14.07 2.09 -13.90
C GLU A 45 -15.11 2.99 -13.21
N GLU A 46 -16.25 2.41 -12.86
CA GLU A 46 -17.36 3.08 -12.17
C GLU A 46 -17.09 3.34 -10.68
N ASP A 47 -16.10 2.68 -10.07
CA ASP A 47 -15.83 2.84 -8.64
C ASP A 47 -15.22 4.21 -8.34
N ARG A 48 -15.68 4.80 -7.25
CA ARG A 48 -15.02 5.93 -6.59
C ARG A 48 -14.11 5.41 -5.50
N ALA A 49 -12.97 6.04 -5.32
CA ALA A 49 -12.05 5.69 -4.25
C ALA A 49 -11.62 6.92 -3.44
N VAL A 50 -11.22 6.67 -2.20
CA VAL A 50 -10.43 7.57 -1.39
C VAL A 50 -9.09 6.89 -1.13
N VAL A 51 -8.04 7.54 -1.57
CA VAL A 51 -6.67 7.05 -1.45
C VAL A 51 -5.97 7.78 -0.31
N GLY A 52 -5.56 7.04 0.73
CA GLY A 52 -4.70 7.52 1.79
C GLY A 52 -3.24 7.18 1.50
N ASN A 53 -2.33 8.01 1.95
CA ASN A 53 -0.90 7.73 1.77
C ASN A 53 -0.12 8.16 3.01
N ALA A 54 0.58 7.21 3.61
CA ALA A 54 1.55 7.51 4.66
C ALA A 54 2.76 8.23 4.08
N THR A 55 3.37 9.11 4.86
CA THR A 55 4.65 9.75 4.49
C THR A 55 5.66 8.72 4.01
N GLY A 56 6.32 9.00 2.90
CA GLY A 56 7.31 8.12 2.28
C GLY A 56 7.57 8.50 0.82
N CYS A 57 8.36 7.67 0.11
CA CYS A 57 8.70 7.94 -1.29
C CYS A 57 7.47 8.15 -2.17
N LEU A 58 6.47 7.31 -2.02
CA LEU A 58 5.26 7.39 -2.84
C LEU A 58 4.50 8.69 -2.59
N GLU A 59 4.35 9.08 -1.31
CA GLU A 59 3.63 10.28 -0.93
C GLU A 59 4.35 11.54 -1.42
N VAL A 60 5.62 11.75 -1.03
CA VAL A 60 6.36 12.98 -1.39
C VAL A 60 6.58 13.13 -2.89
N SER A 61 6.52 12.04 -3.65
CA SER A 61 6.70 12.07 -5.11
C SER A 61 5.40 12.23 -5.89
N SER A 62 4.26 11.91 -5.30
CA SER A 62 2.95 11.94 -5.97
C SER A 62 2.06 13.10 -5.55
N PHE A 63 2.42 13.78 -4.46
CA PHE A 63 1.72 14.93 -3.94
C PHE A 63 2.62 16.16 -3.95
N LEU A 64 2.21 17.18 -4.68
CA LEU A 64 2.87 18.49 -4.69
C LEU A 64 1.77 19.55 -4.68
N TYR A 65 1.44 20.03 -3.48
CA TYR A 65 0.34 20.98 -3.32
C TYR A 65 0.43 22.13 -4.34
N PRO A 66 -0.68 22.47 -5.01
CA PRO A 66 -2.05 21.91 -4.89
C PRO A 66 -2.34 20.69 -5.79
N TYR A 67 -1.33 20.08 -6.40
CA TYR A 67 -1.46 19.00 -7.37
C TYR A 67 -1.24 17.63 -6.74
N THR A 68 -1.85 16.61 -7.32
CA THR A 68 -1.61 15.20 -7.00
C THR A 68 -1.60 14.37 -8.26
N ALA A 69 -0.89 13.25 -8.24
CA ALA A 69 -0.89 12.28 -9.33
C ALA A 69 -2.06 11.29 -9.27
N TYR A 70 -2.91 11.37 -8.26
CA TYR A 70 -4.09 10.52 -8.13
C TYR A 70 -5.32 11.19 -8.78
N GLU A 71 -6.03 10.44 -9.59
CA GLU A 71 -7.34 10.84 -10.14
C GLU A 71 -8.49 10.67 -9.14
N ASP A 72 -8.28 9.89 -8.09
CA ASP A 72 -9.21 9.68 -7.00
C ASP A 72 -9.04 10.73 -5.90
N SER A 73 -10.00 10.82 -4.98
CA SER A 73 -9.86 11.65 -3.78
C SER A 73 -8.64 11.22 -2.98
N TYR A 74 -7.79 12.17 -2.63
CA TYR A 74 -6.50 11.89 -2.01
C TYR A 74 -6.36 12.55 -0.64
N ILE A 75 -5.79 11.82 0.31
CA ILE A 75 -5.44 12.33 1.64
C ILE A 75 -4.00 11.94 2.00
N HIS A 76 -3.20 12.95 2.30
CA HIS A 76 -1.89 12.77 2.93
C HIS A 76 -2.05 12.51 4.42
N THR A 77 -1.29 11.56 4.95
CA THR A 77 -1.26 11.24 6.37
C THR A 77 0.17 11.25 6.90
N ALA A 78 0.32 11.49 8.19
CA ALA A 78 1.61 11.34 8.84
C ALA A 78 2.10 9.88 8.74
N PHE A 79 3.39 9.72 8.91
CA PHE A 79 4.13 8.47 8.68
C PHE A 79 3.49 7.25 9.36
N GLU A 80 3.02 7.46 10.60
CA GLU A 80 2.45 6.44 11.48
C GLU A 80 0.93 6.29 11.35
N SER A 81 0.21 7.29 10.83
CA SER A 81 -1.23 7.42 11.06
C SER A 81 -2.13 6.93 9.92
N ALA A 82 -1.57 6.36 8.85
CA ALA A 82 -2.34 6.00 7.65
C ALA A 82 -3.55 5.10 7.95
N GLY A 83 -3.38 4.06 8.75
CA GLY A 83 -4.46 3.17 9.15
C GLY A 83 -5.55 3.88 9.95
N ALA A 84 -5.16 4.67 10.96
CA ALA A 84 -6.10 5.41 11.80
C ALA A 84 -6.83 6.51 11.02
N SER A 85 -6.12 7.26 10.19
CA SER A 85 -6.71 8.34 9.39
C SER A 85 -7.75 7.81 8.41
N LEU A 86 -7.42 6.74 7.68
CA LEU A 86 -8.38 6.18 6.72
C LEU A 86 -9.55 5.48 7.42
N SER A 87 -9.35 4.90 8.61
CA SER A 87 -10.43 4.41 9.47
C SER A 87 -11.42 5.54 9.83
N GLY A 88 -10.90 6.72 10.15
CA GLY A 88 -11.73 7.90 10.44
C GLY A 88 -12.50 8.38 9.21
N VAL A 89 -11.89 8.38 8.03
CA VAL A 89 -12.53 8.76 6.77
C VAL A 89 -13.67 7.79 6.41
N GLU A 90 -13.41 6.49 6.52
CA GLU A 90 -14.42 5.43 6.29
C GLU A 90 -15.59 5.57 7.26
N ALA A 91 -15.32 5.71 8.55
CA ALA A 91 -16.35 5.88 9.57
C ALA A 91 -17.20 7.15 9.35
N ALA A 92 -16.55 8.27 8.97
CA ALA A 92 -17.23 9.52 8.65
C ALA A 92 -18.10 9.38 7.41
N TYR A 93 -17.61 8.75 6.35
CA TYR A 93 -18.39 8.47 5.13
C TYR A 93 -19.63 7.63 5.45
N ASN A 94 -19.47 6.56 6.21
CA ASN A 94 -20.59 5.70 6.61
C ASN A 94 -21.60 6.44 7.49
N ALA A 95 -21.16 7.33 8.39
CA ALA A 95 -22.04 8.17 9.17
C ALA A 95 -22.85 9.16 8.29
N LEU A 96 -22.21 9.78 7.30
CA LEU A 96 -22.87 10.66 6.33
C LEU A 96 -23.86 9.90 5.43
N LYS A 97 -23.51 8.68 5.02
CA LYS A 97 -24.37 7.80 4.23
C LYS A 97 -25.65 7.43 5.02
N ARG A 98 -25.52 7.04 6.29
CA ARG A 98 -26.68 6.78 7.18
C ARG A 98 -27.56 8.02 7.38
N LYS A 99 -26.99 9.22 7.34
CA LYS A 99 -27.73 10.49 7.42
C LYS A 99 -28.30 10.95 6.08
N GLY A 100 -28.16 10.17 5.01
CA GLY A 100 -28.63 10.51 3.65
C GLY A 100 -27.88 11.68 2.99
N LYS A 101 -26.74 12.11 3.54
CA LYS A 101 -25.97 13.25 3.02
C LYS A 101 -25.05 12.88 1.86
N VAL A 102 -24.67 11.62 1.73
CA VAL A 102 -23.88 11.07 0.64
C VAL A 102 -24.50 9.76 0.16
N GLN A 103 -24.26 9.40 -1.11
CA GLN A 103 -24.81 8.19 -1.73
C GLN A 103 -23.74 7.42 -2.49
N GLY A 104 -24.01 6.14 -2.73
CA GLY A 104 -23.18 5.23 -3.49
C GLY A 104 -22.17 4.49 -2.62
N GLU A 105 -21.26 3.79 -3.28
CA GLU A 105 -20.15 3.06 -2.66
C GLU A 105 -18.84 3.76 -2.95
N VAL A 106 -17.93 3.70 -1.98
CA VAL A 106 -16.58 4.24 -2.09
C VAL A 106 -15.59 3.17 -1.60
N LYS A 107 -14.50 2.99 -2.29
CA LYS A 107 -13.40 2.12 -1.87
C LYS A 107 -12.35 2.93 -1.12
N PHE A 108 -11.98 2.47 0.06
CA PHE A 108 -10.97 3.10 0.90
C PHE A 108 -9.66 2.31 0.78
N ILE A 109 -8.64 2.93 0.21
CA ILE A 109 -7.35 2.29 -0.04
C ILE A 109 -6.25 3.16 0.54
N THR A 110 -5.41 2.60 1.40
CA THR A 110 -4.25 3.35 1.91
C THR A 110 -2.95 2.65 1.55
N PHE A 111 -1.94 3.46 1.23
CA PHE A 111 -0.60 3.00 0.92
C PHE A 111 0.38 3.43 2.00
N GLY A 112 1.26 2.51 2.40
CA GLY A 112 2.38 2.79 3.28
C GLY A 112 3.63 2.05 2.82
N GLY A 113 4.80 2.66 3.00
CA GLY A 113 6.08 1.96 2.84
C GLY A 113 6.32 0.99 4.00
N ASP A 114 7.31 0.13 3.86
CA ASP A 114 7.62 -0.86 4.89
C ASP A 114 7.99 -0.21 6.24
N GLY A 115 8.80 0.84 6.27
CA GLY A 115 9.11 1.55 7.50
C GLY A 115 7.87 2.11 8.19
N GLY A 116 6.97 2.75 7.44
CA GLY A 116 5.70 3.26 7.96
C GLY A 116 4.74 2.15 8.41
N THR A 117 4.82 0.99 7.81
CA THR A 117 3.86 -0.11 8.03
C THR A 117 4.36 -1.13 9.07
N TYR A 118 5.61 -1.57 8.95
CA TYR A 118 6.20 -2.58 9.82
C TYR A 118 6.62 -2.04 11.18
N ASP A 119 6.94 -0.75 11.24
CA ASP A 119 7.52 -0.11 12.41
C ASP A 119 6.60 0.96 12.99
N ILE A 120 6.79 2.22 12.60
CA ILE A 120 6.15 3.36 13.28
C ILE A 120 4.61 3.37 13.17
N GLY A 121 4.03 2.88 12.09
CA GLY A 121 2.58 2.82 11.86
C GLY A 121 1.93 1.48 12.20
N PHE A 122 2.68 0.53 12.75
CA PHE A 122 2.16 -0.82 13.02
C PHE A 122 0.96 -0.79 13.98
N GLN A 123 1.00 0.02 15.04
CA GLN A 123 -0.11 0.17 15.98
C GLN A 123 -1.38 0.68 15.27
N SER A 124 -1.22 1.68 14.41
CA SER A 124 -2.32 2.26 13.64
C SER A 124 -2.96 1.25 12.69
N LEU A 125 -2.12 0.46 12.01
CA LEU A 125 -2.55 -0.64 11.14
C LEU A 125 -3.28 -1.72 11.95
N SER A 126 -2.65 -2.23 13.02
CA SER A 126 -3.23 -3.27 13.88
C SER A 126 -4.60 -2.86 14.42
N GLY A 127 -4.72 -1.61 14.92
CA GLY A 127 -5.99 -1.08 15.40
C GLY A 127 -7.06 -0.93 14.30
N ALA A 128 -6.69 -0.59 13.08
CA ALA A 128 -7.62 -0.53 11.95
C ALA A 128 -8.15 -1.94 11.57
N MET A 129 -7.27 -2.92 11.57
CA MET A 129 -7.62 -4.33 11.32
C MET A 129 -8.56 -4.87 12.41
N GLU A 130 -8.22 -4.65 13.69
CA GLU A 130 -9.00 -5.12 14.84
C GLU A 130 -10.42 -4.50 14.87
N ARG A 131 -10.55 -3.21 14.57
CA ARG A 131 -11.87 -2.54 14.55
C ARG A 131 -12.75 -2.92 13.36
N GLY A 132 -12.25 -3.66 12.39
CA GLY A 132 -13.04 -4.18 11.28
C GLY A 132 -13.45 -3.13 10.24
N HIS A 133 -12.67 -2.04 10.08
CA HIS A 133 -12.96 -1.03 9.06
C HIS A 133 -12.89 -1.60 7.65
N ASP A 134 -13.86 -1.29 6.80
CA ASP A 134 -13.88 -1.74 5.39
C ASP A 134 -12.89 -0.91 4.55
N LEU A 135 -11.63 -1.26 4.68
CA LEU A 135 -10.53 -0.61 3.97
C LEU A 135 -9.47 -1.62 3.52
N THR A 136 -8.78 -1.28 2.45
CA THR A 136 -7.62 -2.03 1.96
C THR A 136 -6.34 -1.29 2.35
N TYR A 137 -5.50 -1.92 3.17
CA TYR A 137 -4.18 -1.42 3.48
C TYR A 137 -3.13 -2.10 2.60
N VAL A 138 -2.39 -1.31 1.84
CA VAL A 138 -1.36 -1.79 0.92
C VAL A 138 0.02 -1.33 1.40
N CYS A 139 0.88 -2.27 1.74
CA CYS A 139 2.29 -2.01 1.97
C CYS A 139 3.08 -2.18 0.68
N TYR A 140 3.75 -1.13 0.21
CA TYR A 140 4.80 -1.26 -0.81
C TYR A 140 6.13 -1.48 -0.09
N ASP A 141 6.51 -2.75 0.03
CA ASP A 141 7.70 -3.19 0.75
C ASP A 141 8.94 -3.10 -0.13
N ASN A 142 9.75 -2.08 0.08
CA ASN A 142 11.04 -1.92 -0.58
C ASN A 142 12.24 -2.21 0.35
N GLU A 143 11.96 -2.73 1.54
CA GLU A 143 12.89 -3.30 2.51
C GLU A 143 13.81 -2.29 3.21
N ALA A 144 13.49 -0.99 3.18
CA ALA A 144 14.14 0.05 3.98
C ALA A 144 13.33 1.35 4.04
N TYR A 145 13.67 2.27 4.95
CA TYR A 145 13.23 3.67 4.89
C TYR A 145 13.98 4.37 3.74
N MET A 146 13.52 4.17 2.50
CA MET A 146 14.27 4.61 1.31
C MET A 146 14.34 6.13 1.16
N ASN A 147 13.21 6.82 1.39
CA ASN A 147 13.10 8.26 1.15
C ASN A 147 14.02 9.09 2.06
N THR A 148 14.18 8.66 3.30
CA THR A 148 14.94 9.41 4.32
C THR A 148 16.43 9.13 4.30
N GLY A 149 16.91 8.28 3.41
CA GLY A 149 18.33 7.96 3.24
C GLY A 149 18.70 6.52 3.54
N ILE A 150 17.82 5.59 3.24
CA ILE A 150 18.08 4.13 3.26
C ILE A 150 18.42 3.61 4.67
N GLN A 151 17.64 4.03 5.68
CA GLN A 151 17.75 3.45 7.01
C GLN A 151 17.10 2.07 7.04
N ARG A 152 17.58 1.19 7.88
CA ARG A 152 16.98 -0.11 8.06
C ARG A 152 15.58 -0.01 8.62
N SER A 153 14.66 -0.81 8.09
CA SER A 153 13.34 -1.09 8.67
C SER A 153 13.31 -2.50 9.29
N SER A 154 12.19 -2.87 9.92
CA SER A 154 11.96 -4.26 10.32
C SER A 154 11.78 -5.19 9.11
N SER A 155 11.48 -4.66 7.93
CA SER A 155 11.42 -5.43 6.68
C SER A 155 12.79 -5.69 6.05
N THR A 156 13.81 -4.90 6.37
CA THR A 156 15.15 -5.10 5.83
C THR A 156 15.65 -6.50 6.12
N PRO A 157 16.15 -7.25 5.12
CA PRO A 157 16.68 -8.59 5.30
C PRO A 157 17.86 -8.64 6.28
N ARG A 158 18.05 -9.79 6.91
CA ARG A 158 19.22 -10.03 7.73
C ARG A 158 20.50 -9.91 6.87
N PHE A 159 21.51 -9.26 7.41
CA PHE A 159 22.80 -8.96 6.77
C PHE A 159 22.75 -7.95 5.62
N ALA A 160 21.58 -7.43 5.28
CA ALA A 160 21.51 -6.36 4.28
C ALA A 160 22.14 -5.06 4.83
N LYS A 161 22.80 -4.35 3.93
CA LYS A 161 23.39 -3.03 4.18
C LYS A 161 22.29 -1.96 4.21
N ALA A 162 22.33 -1.10 5.21
CA ALA A 162 21.57 0.15 5.24
C ALA A 162 22.42 1.22 5.94
N THR A 163 22.04 2.48 5.86
CA THR A 163 22.80 3.58 6.47
C THR A 163 22.90 3.46 8.00
N THR A 164 21.87 2.88 8.63
CA THR A 164 21.86 2.57 10.07
C THR A 164 22.26 1.13 10.41
N SER A 165 22.67 0.34 9.43
CA SER A 165 23.22 -1.01 9.58
C SER A 165 24.30 -1.23 8.52
N PRO A 166 25.44 -0.54 8.66
CA PRO A 166 26.52 -0.63 7.68
C PRO A 166 27.13 -2.05 7.65
N VAL A 167 27.65 -2.43 6.50
CA VAL A 167 28.42 -3.67 6.34
C VAL A 167 29.90 -3.35 6.37
N GLY A 168 30.63 -4.04 7.23
CA GLY A 168 32.09 -3.91 7.40
C GLY A 168 32.68 -5.01 8.28
N SER A 169 33.95 -4.88 8.63
CA SER A 169 34.64 -5.87 9.46
C SER A 169 34.08 -6.00 10.87
N ALA A 170 33.50 -4.92 11.41
CA ALA A 170 32.92 -4.90 12.75
C ALA A 170 31.43 -5.22 12.82
N ILE A 171 30.68 -4.88 11.77
CA ILE A 171 29.24 -5.07 11.72
C ILE A 171 28.86 -5.66 10.35
N PRO A 172 28.21 -6.84 10.30
CA PRO A 172 27.87 -7.51 9.04
C PRO A 172 26.51 -7.07 8.46
N GLY A 173 26.08 -5.84 8.66
CA GLY A 173 24.77 -5.37 8.28
C GLY A 173 23.70 -5.58 9.38
N LYS A 174 22.43 -5.63 9.01
CA LYS A 174 21.32 -5.83 9.96
C LYS A 174 21.37 -7.24 10.59
N LEU A 175 21.40 -7.31 11.91
CA LEU A 175 21.49 -8.60 12.63
C LEU A 175 20.12 -9.28 12.85
N GLN A 176 19.04 -8.50 12.90
CA GLN A 176 17.68 -9.01 13.15
C GLN A 176 17.08 -9.60 11.88
N ASN A 177 16.28 -10.64 12.04
CA ASN A 177 15.51 -11.22 10.94
C ASN A 177 14.47 -10.20 10.42
N LYS A 178 14.05 -10.37 9.17
CA LYS A 178 12.89 -9.65 8.60
C LYS A 178 11.63 -10.04 9.38
N LYS A 179 10.86 -9.05 9.81
CA LYS A 179 9.56 -9.26 10.45
C LYS A 179 8.59 -9.86 9.43
N ASN A 180 7.90 -10.92 9.77
CA ASN A 180 6.86 -11.49 8.91
C ASN A 180 5.51 -10.80 9.15
N LEU A 181 5.36 -9.59 8.62
CA LEU A 181 4.17 -8.77 8.84
C LEU A 181 2.90 -9.43 8.27
N THR A 182 3.01 -10.13 7.16
CA THR A 182 1.87 -10.80 6.52
C THR A 182 1.23 -11.82 7.47
N GLU A 183 2.01 -12.64 8.14
CA GLU A 183 1.51 -13.59 9.14
C GLU A 183 0.99 -12.89 10.40
N ILE A 184 1.64 -11.82 10.85
CA ILE A 184 1.18 -11.03 12.00
C ILE A 184 -0.21 -10.44 11.71
N ILE A 185 -0.44 -9.91 10.52
CA ILE A 185 -1.76 -9.38 10.14
C ILE A 185 -2.77 -10.53 9.93
N ALA A 186 -2.36 -11.66 9.39
CA ALA A 186 -3.23 -12.84 9.30
C ALA A 186 -3.74 -13.31 10.67
N ALA A 187 -2.92 -13.15 11.72
CA ALA A 187 -3.31 -13.47 13.10
C ALA A 187 -4.38 -12.52 13.67
N HIS A 188 -4.72 -11.42 13.00
CA HIS A 188 -5.89 -10.58 13.32
C HIS A 188 -7.21 -11.19 12.81
N HIS A 189 -7.15 -12.32 12.09
CA HIS A 189 -8.31 -13.00 11.50
C HIS A 189 -9.17 -12.11 10.58
N VAL A 190 -8.52 -11.16 9.90
CA VAL A 190 -9.20 -10.29 8.93
C VAL A 190 -9.58 -11.07 7.67
N PRO A 191 -10.63 -10.64 6.94
CA PRO A 191 -11.18 -11.38 5.80
C PRO A 191 -10.21 -11.68 4.68
N TYR A 192 -9.20 -10.81 4.45
CA TYR A 192 -8.24 -11.04 3.39
C TYR A 192 -6.85 -10.50 3.74
N VAL A 193 -5.85 -11.37 3.61
CA VAL A 193 -4.43 -11.04 3.74
C VAL A 193 -3.67 -11.72 2.61
N ALA A 194 -2.79 -11.00 1.94
CA ALA A 194 -1.95 -11.59 0.90
C ALA A 194 -0.59 -10.91 0.80
N GLN A 195 0.36 -11.64 0.25
CA GLN A 195 1.66 -11.13 -0.19
C GLN A 195 1.81 -11.37 -1.69
N THR A 196 2.42 -10.41 -2.39
CA THR A 196 2.61 -10.48 -3.84
C THR A 196 3.78 -9.63 -4.31
N THR A 197 4.06 -9.70 -5.59
CA THR A 197 4.97 -8.81 -6.32
C THR A 197 4.48 -8.66 -7.76
N PHE A 198 4.94 -7.63 -8.45
CA PHE A 198 4.75 -7.48 -9.89
C PHE A 198 5.88 -8.16 -10.70
N LEU A 199 6.96 -8.58 -10.05
CA LEU A 199 8.10 -9.21 -10.70
C LEU A 199 7.71 -10.60 -11.25
N GLY A 200 7.76 -10.74 -12.55
CA GLY A 200 7.47 -12.00 -13.24
C GLY A 200 5.99 -12.38 -13.36
N ASN A 201 5.09 -11.81 -12.55
CA ASN A 201 3.67 -12.17 -12.60
C ASN A 201 2.73 -11.01 -12.21
N PHE A 202 2.49 -10.10 -13.12
CA PHE A 202 1.56 -8.97 -12.92
C PHE A 202 0.11 -9.44 -12.68
N ARG A 203 -0.28 -10.60 -13.22
CA ARG A 203 -1.60 -11.19 -12.98
C ARG A 203 -1.82 -11.49 -11.49
N ASP A 204 -0.79 -11.99 -10.79
CA ASP A 204 -0.89 -12.30 -9.37
C ASP A 204 -1.17 -11.02 -8.55
N LEU A 205 -0.40 -9.97 -8.80
CA LEU A 205 -0.62 -8.65 -8.17
C LEU A 205 -2.05 -8.16 -8.42
N TYR A 206 -2.49 -8.14 -9.68
CA TYR A 206 -3.81 -7.64 -10.05
C TYR A 206 -4.93 -8.45 -9.37
N THR A 207 -4.85 -9.78 -9.42
CA THR A 207 -5.87 -10.67 -8.85
C THR A 207 -5.96 -10.52 -7.33
N LYS A 208 -4.81 -10.44 -6.65
CA LYS A 208 -4.77 -10.23 -5.20
C LYS A 208 -5.26 -8.84 -4.79
N ALA A 209 -4.88 -7.80 -5.54
CA ALA A 209 -5.40 -6.46 -5.33
C ALA A 209 -6.92 -6.40 -5.52
N GLN A 210 -7.45 -7.05 -6.56
CA GLN A 210 -8.89 -7.12 -6.78
C GLN A 210 -9.60 -7.83 -5.61
N LYS A 211 -9.07 -8.97 -5.16
CA LYS A 211 -9.63 -9.67 -3.99
C LYS A 211 -9.57 -8.79 -2.73
N ALA A 212 -8.46 -8.11 -2.48
CA ALA A 212 -8.32 -7.22 -1.33
C ALA A 212 -9.37 -6.10 -1.34
N ILE A 213 -9.58 -5.44 -2.49
CA ILE A 213 -10.47 -4.28 -2.63
C ILE A 213 -11.96 -4.68 -2.51
N TYR A 214 -12.32 -5.90 -2.95
CA TYR A 214 -13.73 -6.31 -3.02
C TYR A 214 -14.13 -7.34 -1.98
N THR A 215 -13.23 -7.78 -1.12
CA THR A 215 -13.59 -8.57 0.06
C THR A 215 -14.14 -7.60 1.12
N PRO A 216 -15.38 -7.77 1.60
CA PRO A 216 -15.93 -6.92 2.65
C PRO A 216 -15.11 -6.97 3.94
N GLY A 217 -14.90 -5.82 4.55
CA GLY A 217 -14.12 -5.66 5.78
C GLY A 217 -12.65 -5.36 5.51
N PRO A 218 -11.81 -5.38 6.57
CA PRO A 218 -10.41 -5.02 6.45
C PRO A 218 -9.63 -6.03 5.60
N SER A 219 -8.75 -5.50 4.76
CA SER A 219 -7.86 -6.31 3.94
C SER A 219 -6.43 -5.75 3.97
N PHE A 220 -5.46 -6.64 3.89
CA PHE A 220 -4.04 -6.29 3.88
C PHE A 220 -3.32 -6.92 2.70
N LEU A 221 -2.58 -6.10 1.96
CA LEU A 221 -1.77 -6.55 0.83
C LEU A 221 -0.33 -6.07 1.00
N ASN A 222 0.61 -7.01 1.15
CA ASN A 222 2.03 -6.73 1.15
C ASN A 222 2.62 -6.95 -0.24
N ILE A 223 3.17 -5.91 -0.86
CA ILE A 223 3.73 -5.95 -2.20
C ILE A 223 5.23 -5.74 -2.14
N MET A 224 6.01 -6.78 -2.44
CA MET A 224 7.44 -6.60 -2.67
C MET A 224 7.65 -5.66 -3.86
N ALA A 225 8.22 -4.50 -3.58
CA ALA A 225 8.35 -3.37 -4.49
C ALA A 225 9.79 -2.82 -4.48
N PRO A 226 10.75 -3.52 -5.09
CA PRO A 226 12.17 -3.20 -4.97
C PRO A 226 12.49 -1.75 -5.37
N CYS A 227 13.49 -1.18 -4.70
CA CYS A 227 13.98 0.17 -4.95
C CYS A 227 15.31 0.12 -5.71
N PRO A 228 15.36 0.53 -6.99
CA PRO A 228 16.60 0.48 -7.77
C PRO A 228 17.69 1.38 -7.18
N ARG A 229 17.32 2.54 -6.64
CA ARG A 229 18.27 3.46 -6.01
C ARG A 229 18.81 2.94 -4.68
N GLY A 230 17.97 2.27 -3.89
CA GLY A 230 18.36 1.77 -2.57
C GLY A 230 19.24 0.52 -2.62
N TRP A 231 18.96 -0.34 -3.59
CA TRP A 231 19.66 -1.64 -3.76
C TRP A 231 20.65 -1.65 -4.92
N GLU A 232 20.82 -0.52 -5.62
CA GLU A 232 21.86 -0.29 -6.65
C GLU A 232 21.81 -1.31 -7.81
N TYR A 233 20.63 -1.56 -8.40
CA TYR A 233 20.47 -2.42 -9.58
C TYR A 233 19.83 -1.68 -10.76
#